data_61ac8b85e27fb818cdccb79157ca8569
#
_entry.id   61ac8b85e27fb818cdccb79157ca8569
#
_cell.length_a   1.000
_cell.length_b   1.000
_cell.length_c   1.000
_cell.angle_alpha   90.00
_cell.angle_beta   90.00
_cell.angle_gamma   90.00
#
_symmetry.space_group_name_H-M   'P 1'
#
loop_
_entity.id
_entity.type
_entity.pdbx_description
1 polymer ?
#
loop_
_entity_poly.entity_id
_entity_poly.type
_entity_poly.pdbx_seq_one_letter_code
_entity_poly.pdbx_strand_id
1 'polypeptide(L)'
;VMKQQAVFRALADPTRRAILKQLQSGPMSAGEIGEAFDITGASLSHHFTVLKHADLVRTERRGQFIVYSLNSTVMEDLTRMVLDLFPAAGTRGGKR
;
A
#
# COMPACT_ATOMS: atom_id res chain seq x y z
N VAL A 1 -10.49 0.51 11.88
CA VAL A 1 -10.56 -0.93 11.62
C VAL A 1 -10.09 -1.24 10.21
N MET A 2 -9.19 -2.19 10.10
CA MET A 2 -8.61 -2.56 8.82
C MET A 2 -9.57 -3.45 8.02
N LYS A 3 -9.72 -3.16 6.74
CA LYS A 3 -10.52 -3.98 5.82
C LYS A 3 -9.67 -5.15 5.35
N GLN A 4 -9.63 -6.21 6.10
CA GLN A 4 -8.63 -7.27 5.91
C GLN A 4 -8.64 -7.89 4.52
N GLN A 5 -9.82 -8.28 4.02
CA GLN A 5 -9.85 -8.92 2.70
C GLN A 5 -9.44 -7.97 1.59
N ALA A 6 -9.86 -6.71 1.68
CA ALA A 6 -9.46 -5.72 0.67
C ALA A 6 -7.96 -5.47 0.73
N VAL A 7 -7.38 -5.43 1.93
CA VAL A 7 -5.94 -5.26 2.11
C VAL A 7 -5.18 -6.43 1.46
N PHE A 8 -5.59 -7.66 1.75
CA PHE A 8 -4.90 -8.81 1.17
C PHE A 8 -5.07 -8.90 -0.33
N ARG A 9 -6.24 -8.53 -0.84
CA ARG A 9 -6.44 -8.45 -2.29
C ARG A 9 -5.48 -7.45 -2.91
N ALA A 10 -5.35 -6.28 -2.31
CA ALA A 10 -4.44 -5.26 -2.83
C ALA A 10 -3.00 -5.74 -2.80
N LEU A 11 -2.59 -6.43 -1.75
CA LEU A 11 -1.22 -6.92 -1.61
C LEU A 11 -0.92 -8.13 -2.47
N ALA A 12 -1.93 -8.76 -3.06
CA ALA A 12 -1.72 -9.94 -3.88
C ALA A 12 -1.06 -9.65 -5.23
N ASP A 13 -1.05 -8.39 -5.65
CA ASP A 13 -0.50 -7.99 -6.94
C ASP A 13 0.88 -7.36 -6.79
N PRO A 14 1.89 -7.81 -7.56
CA PRO A 14 3.24 -7.27 -7.41
C PRO A 14 3.36 -5.80 -7.80
N THR A 15 2.57 -5.32 -8.76
CA THR A 15 2.60 -3.89 -9.11
C THR A 15 2.12 -3.04 -7.96
N ARG A 16 1.05 -3.46 -7.30
CA ARG A 16 0.54 -2.71 -6.15
C ARG A 16 1.53 -2.70 -5.00
N ARG A 17 2.20 -3.84 -4.75
CA ARG A 17 3.26 -3.86 -3.73
C ARG A 17 4.40 -2.91 -4.08
N ALA A 18 4.76 -2.82 -5.36
CA ALA A 18 5.80 -1.91 -5.80
C ALA A 18 5.40 -0.45 -5.63
N ILE A 19 4.12 -0.13 -5.86
CA ILE A 19 3.61 1.23 -5.62
C ILE A 19 3.75 1.59 -4.14
N LEU A 20 3.33 0.68 -3.26
CA LEU A 20 3.46 0.93 -1.83
C LEU A 20 4.91 1.12 -1.42
N LYS A 21 5.81 0.36 -2.02
CA LYS A 21 7.23 0.49 -1.73
C LYS A 21 7.77 1.85 -2.15
N GLN A 22 7.33 2.37 -3.31
CA GLN A 22 7.72 3.71 -3.73
C GLN A 22 7.29 4.76 -2.72
N LEU A 23 6.10 4.60 -2.16
CA LEU A 23 5.53 5.59 -1.23
C LEU A 23 6.21 5.58 0.12
N GLN A 24 7.09 4.62 0.40
CA GLN A 24 7.89 4.64 1.62
C GLN A 24 8.80 5.87 1.68
N SER A 25 9.17 6.42 0.52
CA SER A 25 10.02 7.60 0.47
C SER A 25 9.27 8.89 0.74
N GLY A 26 7.95 8.85 0.78
CA GLY A 26 7.10 10.00 0.99
C GLY A 26 6.02 10.11 -0.06
N PRO A 27 5.15 11.13 0.05
CA PRO A 27 4.06 11.32 -0.90
C PRO A 27 4.56 11.52 -2.33
N MET A 28 3.79 10.99 -3.29
CA MET A 28 4.10 11.11 -4.72
C MET A 28 2.81 11.33 -5.49
N SER A 29 2.90 12.11 -6.57
CA SER A 29 1.75 12.28 -7.46
C SER A 29 1.52 11.01 -8.27
N ALA A 30 0.29 10.86 -8.79
CA ALA A 30 -0.04 9.74 -9.64
C ALA A 30 0.91 9.64 -10.85
N GLY A 31 1.25 10.77 -11.44
CA GLY A 31 2.17 10.79 -12.58
C GLY A 31 3.57 10.31 -12.22
N GLU A 32 4.08 10.77 -11.08
CA GLU A 32 5.40 10.33 -10.62
C GLU A 32 5.43 8.83 -10.36
N ILE A 33 4.38 8.30 -9.73
CA ILE A 33 4.30 6.88 -9.47
C ILE A 33 4.29 6.10 -10.78
N GLY A 34 3.49 6.57 -11.75
CA GLY A 34 3.32 5.87 -13.01
C GLY A 34 4.58 5.79 -13.85
N GLU A 35 5.51 6.74 -13.68
CA GLU A 35 6.75 6.75 -14.47
C GLU A 35 7.60 5.50 -14.23
N ALA A 36 7.42 4.83 -13.12
CA ALA A 36 8.21 3.64 -12.79
C ALA A 36 7.66 2.36 -13.42
N PHE A 37 6.50 2.43 -14.09
CA PHE A 37 5.83 1.22 -14.59
C PHE A 37 5.56 1.32 -16.08
N ASP A 38 5.74 0.21 -16.76
CA ASP A 38 5.44 0.11 -18.20
C ASP A 38 4.08 -0.56 -18.35
N ILE A 39 3.03 0.16 -17.95
CA ILE A 39 1.65 -0.32 -18.03
C ILE A 39 0.77 0.83 -18.53
N THR A 40 -0.44 0.49 -18.98
CA THR A 40 -1.37 1.51 -19.46
C THR A 40 -1.88 2.38 -18.32
N GLY A 41 -2.33 3.58 -18.66
CA GLY A 41 -2.95 4.46 -17.67
C GLY A 41 -4.18 3.83 -17.04
N ALA A 42 -4.96 3.07 -17.83
CA ALA A 42 -6.14 2.39 -17.30
C ALA A 42 -5.77 1.33 -16.27
N SER A 43 -4.71 0.58 -16.54
CA SER A 43 -4.22 -0.43 -15.61
C SER A 43 -3.72 0.22 -14.32
N LEU A 44 -2.96 1.31 -14.44
CA LEU A 44 -2.46 2.04 -13.29
C LEU A 44 -3.61 2.58 -12.44
N SER A 45 -4.63 3.18 -13.10
CA SER A 45 -5.81 3.69 -12.40
C SER A 45 -6.52 2.58 -11.63
N HIS A 46 -6.60 1.38 -12.22
CA HIS A 46 -7.22 0.25 -11.54
C HIS A 46 -6.46 -0.09 -10.26
N HIS A 47 -5.12 -0.12 -10.34
CA HIS A 47 -4.30 -0.40 -9.16
C HIS A 47 -4.49 0.65 -8.07
N PHE A 48 -4.57 1.93 -8.46
CA PHE A 48 -4.84 3.00 -7.49
C PHE A 48 -6.22 2.82 -6.83
N THR A 49 -7.23 2.45 -7.62
CA THR A 49 -8.57 2.23 -7.08
C THR A 49 -8.57 1.10 -6.05
N VAL A 50 -7.88 0.01 -6.35
CA VAL A 50 -7.81 -1.13 -5.41
C VAL A 50 -7.09 -0.72 -4.12
N LEU A 51 -5.99 0.02 -4.24
CA LEU A 51 -5.24 0.48 -3.06
C LEU A 51 -6.07 1.45 -2.21
N LYS A 52 -6.80 2.35 -2.85
CA LYS A 52 -7.66 3.30 -2.12
C LYS A 52 -8.81 2.58 -1.43
N HIS A 53 -9.42 1.63 -2.12
CA HIS A 53 -10.53 0.88 -1.54
C HIS A 53 -10.09 0.10 -0.29
N ALA A 54 -8.86 -0.35 -0.27
CA ALA A 54 -8.29 -1.05 0.89
C ALA A 54 -7.82 -0.10 1.99
N ASP A 55 -7.90 1.21 1.79
CA ASP A 55 -7.40 2.25 2.70
C ASP A 55 -5.90 2.15 2.95
N LEU A 56 -5.17 1.51 2.03
CA LEU A 56 -3.71 1.41 2.15
C LEU A 56 -3.01 2.72 1.80
N VAL A 57 -3.68 3.55 1.01
CA VAL A 57 -3.15 4.86 0.64
C VAL A 57 -4.20 5.93 0.92
N ARG A 58 -3.73 7.14 1.16
CA ARG A 58 -4.54 8.34 1.25
C ARG A 58 -4.23 9.20 0.04
N THR A 59 -5.19 10.00 -0.37
CA THR A 59 -5.00 10.92 -1.49
C THR A 59 -5.30 12.33 -1.05
N GLU A 60 -4.61 13.27 -1.69
CA GLU A 60 -4.82 14.69 -1.44
C GLU A 60 -4.71 15.41 -2.77
N ARG A 61 -5.66 16.28 -3.05
CA ARG A 61 -5.59 17.08 -4.27
C ARG A 61 -4.73 18.31 -4.03
N ARG A 62 -3.73 18.48 -4.88
CA ARG A 62 -2.85 19.67 -4.84
C ARG A 62 -2.84 20.29 -6.22
N GLY A 63 -3.64 21.35 -6.41
CA GLY A 63 -3.82 21.94 -7.72
C GLY A 63 -4.46 20.92 -8.65
N GLN A 64 -3.78 20.62 -9.74
CA GLN A 64 -4.26 19.64 -10.72
C GLN A 64 -3.71 18.24 -10.45
N PHE A 65 -2.92 18.08 -9.40
CA PHE A 65 -2.30 16.79 -9.09
C PHE A 65 -3.04 16.08 -7.98
N ILE A 66 -3.08 14.74 -8.09
CA ILE A 66 -3.53 13.91 -6.99
C ILE A 66 -2.28 13.29 -6.38
N VAL A 67 -2.06 13.54 -5.10
CA VAL A 67 -0.87 13.08 -4.38
C VAL A 67 -1.27 11.93 -3.48
N TYR A 68 -0.53 10.84 -3.58
CA TYR A 68 -0.76 9.62 -2.80
C TYR A 68 0.25 9.51 -1.68
N SER A 69 -0.20 9.02 -0.53
CA SER A 69 0.69 8.73 0.59
C SER A 69 0.21 7.46 1.28
N LEU A 70 1.10 6.82 2.02
CA LEU A 70 0.73 5.62 2.78
C LEU A 70 -0.18 6.01 3.94
N ASN A 71 -1.16 5.16 4.20
CA ASN A 71 -1.99 5.29 5.40
C ASN A 71 -1.28 4.57 6.53
N SER A 72 -0.55 5.30 7.35
CA SER A 72 0.28 4.69 8.38
C SER A 72 -0.53 3.92 9.42
N THR A 73 -1.76 4.35 9.71
CA THR A 73 -2.61 3.64 10.66
C THR A 73 -2.92 2.23 10.18
N VAL A 74 -3.28 2.10 8.90
CA VAL A 74 -3.57 0.78 8.32
C VAL A 74 -2.30 -0.06 8.25
N MET A 75 -1.16 0.57 7.92
CA MET A 75 0.13 -0.14 7.89
C MET A 75 0.46 -0.72 9.27
N GLU A 76 0.23 0.05 10.32
CA GLU A 76 0.46 -0.42 11.69
C GLU A 76 -0.46 -1.57 12.06
N ASP A 77 -1.75 -1.45 11.69
CA ASP A 77 -2.71 -2.51 11.99
C ASP A 77 -2.35 -3.80 11.26
N LEU A 78 -1.93 -3.68 9.99
CA LEU A 78 -1.52 -4.83 9.21
C LEU A 78 -0.28 -5.49 9.81
N THR A 79 0.71 -4.69 10.18
CA THR A 79 1.93 -5.22 10.79
C THR A 79 1.60 -5.97 12.07
N ARG A 80 0.75 -5.38 12.90
CA ARG A 80 0.37 -6.01 14.16
C ARG A 80 -0.33 -7.34 13.92
N MET A 81 -1.22 -7.38 12.91
CA MET A 81 -1.93 -8.62 12.59
C MET A 81 -0.97 -9.70 12.10
N VAL A 82 -0.01 -9.35 11.24
CA VAL A 82 0.96 -10.30 10.73
C VAL A 82 1.82 -10.86 11.87
N LEU A 83 2.25 -10.00 12.78
CA LEU A 83 3.04 -10.44 13.92
C LEU A 83 2.23 -11.33 14.87
N ASP A 84 0.94 -11.10 14.93
CA ASP A 84 0.05 -11.95 15.74
C ASP A 84 -0.07 -13.36 15.15
N LEU A 85 -0.10 -13.44 13.80
CA LEU A 85 -0.20 -14.73 13.11
C LEU A 85 1.14 -15.47 13.06
N PHE A 86 2.23 -14.73 12.99
CA PHE A 86 3.57 -15.29 12.83
C PHE A 86 4.53 -14.67 13.84
N PRO A 87 4.35 -14.96 15.11
CA PRO A 87 5.13 -14.26 16.14
C PRO A 87 6.63 -14.44 15.99
N ALA A 88 7.07 -15.57 15.46
CA ALA A 88 8.49 -15.81 15.30
C ALA A 88 9.12 -14.90 14.24
N ALA A 89 8.32 -14.34 13.33
CA ALA A 89 8.85 -13.46 12.30
C ALA A 89 9.31 -12.13 12.87
N GLY A 90 8.71 -11.68 13.95
CA GLY A 90 9.05 -10.39 14.56
C GLY A 90 9.84 -10.48 15.83
N THR A 91 9.95 -11.68 16.37
CA THR A 91 10.63 -11.79 17.60
C THR A 91 11.64 -12.84 17.49
N ARG A 92 12.33 -13.01 17.82
CA ARG A 92 13.09 -14.04 17.86
C ARG A 92 12.69 -14.98 18.72
N GLY A 93 12.05 -15.15 18.85
CA GLY A 93 11.62 -15.94 19.46
C GLY A 93 11.79 -17.00 20.10
N GLY A 94 11.78 -17.24 20.15
CA GLY A 94 11.92 -17.96 20.75
C GLY A 94 12.49 -19.04 20.97
N LYS A 95 12.54 -19.27 21.20
CA LYS A 95 13.04 -20.00 21.44
C LYS A 95 12.75 -21.11 21.53
N ARG A 96 12.65 -21.51 21.46
CA ARG A 96 12.37 -22.33 21.52
C ARG A 96 12.42 -22.96 21.45
#